data_e8d2e5ee80ba06f6f307304160ba1f40
#
_entry.id   e8d2e5ee80ba06f6f307304160ba1f40
#
_cell.length_a   1.000
_cell.length_b   1.000
_cell.length_c   1.000
_cell.angle_alpha   90.00
_cell.angle_beta   90.00
_cell.angle_gamma   90.00
#
_symmetry.space_group_name_H-M   'P 1'
#
loop_
_entity.id
_entity.type
_entity.pdbx_description
1 polymer ?
#
loop_
_entity_poly.entity_id
_entity_poly.type
_entity_poly.pdbx_seq_one_letter_code
_entity_poly.pdbx_strand_id
1 'polypeptide(L)' 'MDRKLEIIQCARELIEERGLAKTSVAAIAERMNVARTLFYHYFPSKEDLVAAVLDTYVDEFIASLKEW' A
#
# COMPACT_ATOMS: atom_id res chain seq x y z
N MET A 1 -15.43 -4.40 -5.54
CA MET A 1 -14.17 -4.47 -4.80
C MET A 1 -13.25 -3.35 -5.27
N ASP A 2 -12.66 -2.62 -4.34
CA ASP A 2 -11.82 -1.47 -4.68
C ASP A 2 -10.38 -1.92 -4.95
N ARG A 3 -9.97 -1.85 -6.22
CA ARG A 3 -8.63 -2.28 -6.64
C ARG A 3 -7.54 -1.41 -6.02
N LYS A 4 -7.82 -0.12 -5.87
CA LYS A 4 -6.87 0.80 -5.24
C LYS A 4 -6.59 0.39 -3.80
N LEU A 5 -7.64 0.05 -3.07
CA LEU A 5 -7.51 -0.39 -1.68
C LEU A 5 -6.75 -1.72 -1.59
N GLU A 6 -6.96 -2.63 -2.54
CA GLU A 6 -6.22 -3.88 -2.59
C GLU A 6 -4.71 -3.63 -2.74
N ILE A 7 -4.35 -2.67 -3.58
CA ILE A 7 -2.93 -2.31 -3.78
C ILE A 7 -2.34 -1.79 -2.47
N ILE A 8 -3.05 -0.90 -1.79
CA ILE A 8 -2.61 -0.32 -0.53
C ILE A 8 -2.40 -1.42 0.52
N GLN A 9 -3.35 -2.34 0.65
CA GLN A 9 -3.25 -3.41 1.62
C GLN A 9 -2.13 -4.39 1.30
N CYS A 10 -1.96 -4.73 0.03
CA CYS A 10 -0.88 -5.59 -0.41
C CYS A 10 0.49 -4.97 -0.09
N ALA A 11 0.64 -3.67 -0.40
CA ALA A 11 1.86 -2.94 -0.11
C ALA A 11 2.15 -2.90 1.39
N ARG A 12 1.11 -2.63 2.19
CA ARG A 12 1.25 -2.58 3.64
C ARG A 12 1.76 -3.93 4.19
N GLU A 13 1.18 -5.03 3.72
CA GLU A 13 1.61 -6.37 4.14
C GLU A 13 3.06 -6.63 3.76
N LEU A 14 3.47 -6.28 2.55
CA LEU A 14 4.84 -6.46 2.09
C LEU A 14 5.82 -5.62 2.91
N ILE A 15 5.46 -4.39 3.22
CA ILE A 15 6.29 -3.51 4.05
C ILE A 15 6.46 -4.12 5.44
N GLU A 16 5.40 -4.66 6.01
CA GLU A 16 5.45 -5.31 7.32
C GLU A 16 6.28 -6.59 7.30
N GLU A 17 6.26 -7.34 6.19
CA GLU A 17 7.02 -8.59 6.08
C GLU A 17 8.50 -8.37 5.81
N ARG A 18 8.85 -7.44 4.93
CA ARG A 18 10.22 -7.32 4.42
C ARG A 18 10.81 -5.91 4.47
N GLY A 19 10.05 -4.96 4.97
CA GLY A 19 10.49 -3.58 5.07
C GLY A 19 10.26 -2.77 3.80
N LEU A 20 10.26 -1.45 3.96
CA LEU A 20 9.97 -0.51 2.88
C LEU A 20 10.96 -0.62 1.73
N ALA A 21 12.25 -0.73 2.04
CA ALA A 21 13.29 -0.77 1.02
C ALA A 21 13.17 -1.98 0.10
N LYS A 22 12.63 -3.10 0.60
CA LYS A 22 12.46 -4.33 -0.17
C LYS A 22 11.09 -4.47 -0.81
N THR A 23 10.23 -3.49 -0.62
CA THR A 23 8.90 -3.47 -1.21
C THR A 23 8.94 -2.65 -2.49
N SER A 24 8.86 -3.31 -3.64
CA SER A 24 8.92 -2.67 -4.96
C SER A 24 7.56 -2.78 -5.65
N VAL A 25 7.36 -1.94 -6.69
CA VAL A 25 6.18 -2.05 -7.54
C VAL A 25 6.08 -3.44 -8.15
N ALA A 26 7.24 -3.99 -8.58
CA ALA A 26 7.26 -5.34 -9.14
C ALA A 26 6.81 -6.40 -8.13
N ALA A 27 7.26 -6.29 -6.88
CA ALA A 27 6.86 -7.23 -5.83
C ALA A 27 5.37 -7.16 -5.54
N ILE A 28 4.81 -5.94 -5.51
CA ILE A 28 3.39 -5.73 -5.28
C ILE A 28 2.57 -6.35 -6.43
N ALA A 29 2.94 -6.03 -7.67
CA ALA A 29 2.25 -6.53 -8.84
C ALA A 29 2.31 -8.06 -8.92
N GLU A 30 3.47 -8.63 -8.59
CA GLU A 30 3.66 -10.08 -8.58
C GLU A 30 2.76 -10.75 -7.54
N ARG A 31 2.72 -10.20 -6.34
CA ARG A 31 1.87 -10.76 -5.28
C ARG A 31 0.40 -10.70 -5.64
N MET A 32 -0.03 -9.61 -6.28
CA MET A 32 -1.41 -9.45 -6.72
C MET A 32 -1.72 -10.20 -8.00
N ASN A 33 -0.70 -10.74 -8.66
CA ASN A 33 -0.83 -11.42 -9.95
C ASN A 33 -1.45 -10.50 -11.01
N VAL A 34 -0.93 -9.28 -11.10
CA VAL A 34 -1.37 -8.28 -12.08
C VAL A 34 -0.16 -7.65 -12.76
N ALA A 35 -0.39 -6.99 -13.89
CA ALA A 35 0.68 -6.27 -14.58
C ALA A 35 1.01 -4.97 -13.84
N ARG A 36 2.27 -4.50 -13.97
CA ARG A 36 2.70 -3.23 -13.37
C ARG A 36 1.90 -2.04 -13.89
N THR A 37 1.39 -2.13 -15.10
CA THR A 37 0.55 -1.06 -15.67
C THR A 37 -0.69 -0.81 -14.83
N LEU A 38 -1.24 -1.86 -14.22
CA LEU A 38 -2.39 -1.71 -13.33
C LEU A 38 -2.01 -0.87 -12.12
N PHE A 39 -0.84 -1.11 -11.53
CA PHE A 39 -0.34 -0.32 -10.40
C PHE A 39 -0.26 1.16 -10.79
N TYR A 40 0.41 1.45 -11.91
CA TYR A 40 0.62 2.83 -12.34
C TYR A 40 -0.67 3.54 -12.78
N HIS A 41 -1.73 2.79 -13.05
CA HIS A 41 -3.04 3.37 -13.29
C HIS A 41 -3.59 4.05 -12.03
N TYR A 42 -3.29 3.50 -10.86
CA TYR A 42 -3.78 4.02 -9.58
C TYR A 42 -2.79 4.92 -8.86
N PHE A 43 -1.50 4.63 -8.98
CA PHE A 43 -0.44 5.37 -8.30
C PHE A 43 0.66 5.71 -9.30
N PRO A 44 0.90 7.00 -9.56
CA PRO A 44 1.95 7.42 -10.51
C PRO A 44 3.35 6.94 -10.14
N SER A 45 3.61 6.76 -8.84
CA SER A 45 4.92 6.34 -8.37
C SER A 45 4.80 5.53 -7.08
N LYS A 46 5.89 4.86 -6.70
CA LYS A 46 5.94 4.15 -5.42
C LYS A 46 5.74 5.11 -4.25
N GLU A 47 6.28 6.32 -4.35
CA GLU A 47 6.17 7.33 -3.30
C GLU A 47 4.72 7.71 -3.03
N ASP A 48 3.91 7.80 -4.08
CA ASP A 48 2.48 8.08 -3.93
C ASP A 48 1.78 6.94 -3.19
N LEU A 49 2.16 5.70 -3.50
CA LEU A 49 1.63 4.54 -2.78
C LEU A 49 2.05 4.56 -1.31
N VAL A 50 3.32 4.86 -1.06
CA VAL A 50 3.84 4.92 0.33
C VAL A 50 3.07 5.95 1.14
N ALA A 51 2.78 7.11 0.56
CA ALA A 51 1.97 8.12 1.22
C ALA A 51 0.59 7.58 1.58
N ALA A 52 -0.04 6.83 0.67
CA ALA A 52 -1.36 6.24 0.93
C ALA A 52 -1.29 5.19 2.04
N VAL A 53 -0.23 4.40 2.09
CA VAL A 53 -0.03 3.40 3.15
C VAL A 53 0.14 4.10 4.50
N LEU A 54 0.94 5.16 4.54
CA LEU A 54 1.14 5.94 5.77
C LEU A 54 -0.17 6.54 6.26
N ASP A 55 -1.03 6.99 5.35
CA ASP A 55 -2.34 7.50 5.72
C ASP A 55 -3.19 6.46 6.44
N THR A 56 -3.07 5.18 6.08
CA THR A 56 -3.83 4.13 6.77
C THR A 56 -3.38 4.01 8.23
N TYR A 57 -2.07 4.13 8.48
CA TYR A 57 -1.55 4.08 9.84
C TYR A 57 -1.97 5.29 10.66
N VAL A 58 -1.96 6.47 10.03
CA VAL A 58 -2.42 7.71 10.69
C VAL A 58 -3.89 7.60 11.06
N ASP A 59 -4.72 7.12 10.14
CA ASP A 59 -6.15 6.94 10.38
C ASP A 59 -6.40 5.98 11.54
N GLU A 60 -5.66 4.87 11.60
CA GLU A 60 -5.79 3.93 12.70
C GLU A 60 -5.35 4.54 14.03
N PHE A 61 -4.29 5.34 14.03
CA PHE A 61 -3.81 6.02 15.21
C PHE A 61 -4.86 7.00 15.73
N ILE A 62 -5.44 7.81 14.85
CA ILE A 62 -6.49 8.77 15.21
C ILE A 62 -7.71 8.04 15.76
N ALA A 63 -8.12 6.95 15.12
CA ALA A 63 -9.26 6.15 15.59
C ALA A 63 -9.00 5.61 16.99
N SER A 64 -7.77 5.17 17.25
CA SER A 64 -7.37 4.66 18.55
C SER A 64 -7.46 5.75 19.63
N LEU A 65 -7.07 6.98 19.30
CA LEU A 65 -7.17 8.10 20.22
C LEU A 65 -8.62 8.43 20.57
N LYS A 66 -9.53 8.29 19.61
CA LYS A 66 -10.95 8.58 19.83
C LYS A 66 -11.64 7.56 20.73
N GLU A 67 -11.03 6.41 20.95
CA GLU A 67 -11.57 5.40 21.84
C GLU A 67 -11.26 5.69 23.30
N TRP A 68 -10.43 6.68 23.57
CA TRP A 68 -10.08 7.11 24.93
C TRP A 68 -11.10 8.18 25.39
#